data_a99091f1fb3d722d3577e13201338c9a
#
_entry.id   a99091f1fb3d722d3577e13201338c9a
#
_cell.length_a   1.000
_cell.length_b   1.000
_cell.length_c   1.000
_cell.angle_alpha   90.00
_cell.angle_beta   90.00
_cell.angle_gamma   90.00
#
_symmetry.space_group_name_H-M   'P 1'
#
loop_
_entity.id
_entity.type
_entity.pdbx_description
1 polymer ?
#
loop_
_entity_poly.entity_id
_entity_poly.type
_entity_poly.pdbx_seq_one_letter_code
_entity_poly.pdbx_strand_id
1 'polypeptide(L)'
;MTLPLLVVAANAAPSDASHYQRCLAASSANPAAALADAEAWAKAGGGVPAQHCAALALVSLKRYAEAGSRLDKIAGGLAKLEAQFRVALYDQAGNAWLLAGDGARAVQSFSGALTLSAGDPDLFADLARAHAMRRNWQEVVLDLNAALQLSPRRADLLVLRASARRALKNYQDAMADTEAALKLSPGDGSALVERGLLRRQLGDVGGARRDFQAALKTATGSVAEEAKSNLDDLAP
;
A
#
# COMPACT_ATOMS: atom_id res chain seq x y z
N MET A 1 7.81 -8.92 0.51
CA MET A 1 7.27 -9.23 1.87
C MET A 1 7.01 -10.72 1.97
N THR A 2 7.81 -11.45 2.72
CA THR A 2 7.63 -12.89 2.97
C THR A 2 6.70 -13.03 4.16
N LEU A 3 5.45 -13.44 3.92
CA LEU A 3 4.52 -13.84 4.98
C LEU A 3 5.16 -14.92 5.88
N PRO A 4 4.97 -14.87 7.20
CA PRO A 4 5.36 -15.99 8.05
C PRO A 4 4.49 -17.21 7.72
N LEU A 5 5.06 -18.12 6.94
CA LEU A 5 4.48 -19.36 6.45
C LEU A 5 4.07 -20.35 7.56
N LEU A 6 4.41 -20.06 8.82
CA LEU A 6 4.35 -21.00 9.95
C LEU A 6 2.99 -21.12 10.64
N VAL A 7 2.09 -20.15 10.48
CA VAL A 7 0.89 -20.07 11.33
C VAL A 7 -0.32 -20.84 10.79
N VAL A 8 -0.43 -20.96 9.46
CA VAL A 8 -1.58 -21.71 8.86
C VAL A 8 -1.39 -23.23 8.97
N ALA A 9 -0.15 -23.69 9.08
CA ALA A 9 0.16 -25.14 9.12
C ALA A 9 -0.11 -25.80 10.48
N ALA A 10 -0.27 -25.07 11.57
CA ALA A 10 -0.37 -25.64 12.92
C ALA A 10 -1.61 -26.50 13.17
N ASN A 11 -2.66 -26.37 12.33
CA ASN A 11 -3.89 -27.17 12.43
C ASN A 11 -4.30 -27.89 11.12
N ALA A 12 -3.47 -27.88 10.10
CA ALA A 12 -3.73 -28.59 8.85
C ALA A 12 -3.08 -29.99 8.88
N ALA A 13 -3.76 -30.98 8.30
CA ALA A 13 -3.13 -32.29 8.07
C ALA A 13 -1.85 -32.12 7.20
N PRO A 14 -0.82 -32.97 7.35
CA PRO A 14 0.42 -32.85 6.57
C PRO A 14 0.20 -32.75 5.05
N SER A 15 -0.83 -33.41 4.52
CA SER A 15 -1.29 -33.32 3.13
C SER A 15 -1.78 -31.92 2.77
N ASP A 16 -2.48 -31.22 3.66
CA ASP A 16 -3.04 -29.89 3.42
C ASP A 16 -1.96 -28.81 3.46
N ALA A 17 -0.96 -28.93 4.33
CA ALA A 17 0.19 -28.02 4.36
C ALA A 17 0.99 -28.09 3.05
N SER A 18 1.23 -29.30 2.54
CA SER A 18 1.93 -29.48 1.26
C SER A 18 1.10 -29.01 0.05
N HIS A 19 -0.23 -29.19 0.09
CA HIS A 19 -1.14 -28.69 -0.94
C HIS A 19 -1.12 -27.16 -0.95
N TYR A 20 -1.22 -26.53 0.22
CA TYR A 20 -1.16 -25.07 0.34
C TYR A 20 0.14 -24.49 -0.23
N GLN A 21 1.30 -25.07 0.08
CA GLN A 21 2.58 -24.63 -0.47
C GLN A 21 2.63 -24.71 -2.00
N ARG A 22 2.16 -25.81 -2.58
CA ARG A 22 2.08 -25.96 -4.04
C ARG A 22 1.13 -24.92 -4.65
N CYS A 23 -0.02 -24.70 -4.01
CA CYS A 23 -1.00 -23.73 -4.47
C CYS A 23 -0.43 -22.30 -4.43
N LEU A 24 0.30 -21.92 -3.37
CA LEU A 24 0.97 -20.62 -3.28
C LEU A 24 1.98 -20.42 -4.42
N ALA A 25 2.80 -21.42 -4.70
CA ALA A 25 3.75 -21.35 -5.81
C ALA A 25 3.04 -21.25 -7.17
N ALA A 26 1.96 -22.02 -7.36
CA ALA A 26 1.16 -21.99 -8.58
C ALA A 26 0.38 -20.70 -8.77
N SER A 27 -0.01 -20.01 -7.70
CA SER A 27 -0.80 -18.78 -7.78
C SER A 27 -0.11 -17.64 -8.54
N SER A 28 1.22 -17.63 -8.60
CA SER A 28 1.99 -16.71 -9.43
C SER A 28 2.40 -17.30 -10.78
N ALA A 29 2.72 -18.61 -10.85
CA ALA A 29 3.22 -19.25 -12.06
C ALA A 29 2.11 -19.63 -13.06
N ASN A 30 0.96 -20.10 -12.56
CA ASN A 30 -0.21 -20.47 -13.35
C ASN A 30 -1.50 -20.13 -12.56
N PRO A 31 -1.86 -18.86 -12.46
CA PRO A 31 -2.91 -18.41 -11.56
C PRO A 31 -4.30 -18.97 -11.92
N ALA A 32 -4.58 -19.26 -13.17
CA ALA A 32 -5.87 -19.83 -13.58
C ALA A 32 -6.02 -21.29 -13.08
N ALA A 33 -4.98 -22.09 -13.23
CA ALA A 33 -4.97 -23.46 -12.72
C ALA A 33 -4.98 -23.48 -11.18
N ALA A 34 -4.20 -22.58 -10.53
CA ALA A 34 -4.18 -22.44 -9.07
C ALA A 34 -5.55 -22.06 -8.51
N LEU A 35 -6.28 -21.15 -9.18
CA LEU A 35 -7.62 -20.80 -8.77
C LEU A 35 -8.58 -22.00 -8.86
N ALA A 36 -8.55 -22.74 -9.96
CA ALA A 36 -9.41 -23.91 -10.15
C ALA A 36 -9.11 -25.00 -9.10
N ASP A 37 -7.84 -25.28 -8.84
CA ASP A 37 -7.41 -26.24 -7.82
C ASP A 37 -7.83 -25.79 -6.42
N ALA A 38 -7.59 -24.52 -6.06
CA ALA A 38 -7.96 -23.95 -4.76
C ALA A 38 -9.49 -23.97 -4.53
N GLU A 39 -10.29 -23.72 -5.57
CA GLU A 39 -11.76 -23.80 -5.49
C GLU A 39 -12.25 -25.24 -5.33
N ALA A 40 -11.65 -26.20 -6.03
CA ALA A 40 -11.94 -27.62 -5.85
C ALA A 40 -11.57 -28.08 -4.42
N TRP A 41 -10.40 -27.69 -3.95
CA TRP A 41 -9.91 -27.98 -2.60
C TRP A 41 -10.81 -27.34 -1.52
N ALA A 42 -11.24 -26.09 -1.71
CA ALA A 42 -12.17 -25.43 -0.80
C ALA A 42 -13.52 -26.20 -0.68
N LYS A 43 -14.05 -26.72 -1.80
CA LYS A 43 -15.27 -27.56 -1.82
C LYS A 43 -15.05 -28.91 -1.13
N ALA A 44 -13.83 -29.44 -1.18
CA ALA A 44 -13.44 -30.67 -0.50
C ALA A 44 -13.07 -30.49 0.99
N GLY A 45 -13.27 -29.28 1.54
CA GLY A 45 -13.04 -29.02 2.97
C GLY A 45 -11.67 -28.38 3.27
N GLY A 46 -10.94 -27.88 2.29
CA GLY A 46 -9.63 -27.26 2.46
C GLY A 46 -9.59 -25.95 3.26
N GLY A 47 -10.77 -25.48 3.70
CA GLY A 47 -10.92 -24.41 4.66
C GLY A 47 -10.22 -23.09 4.27
N VAL A 48 -9.63 -22.42 5.28
CA VAL A 48 -8.93 -21.15 5.11
C VAL A 48 -7.74 -21.22 4.15
N PRO A 49 -6.86 -22.22 4.19
CA PRO A 49 -5.74 -22.30 3.27
C PRO A 49 -6.17 -22.31 1.79
N ALA A 50 -7.21 -23.08 1.45
CA ALA A 50 -7.75 -23.14 0.09
C ALA A 50 -8.34 -21.78 -0.33
N GLN A 51 -9.12 -21.13 0.54
CA GLN A 51 -9.72 -19.84 0.25
C GLN A 51 -8.66 -18.73 0.10
N HIS A 52 -7.61 -18.74 0.93
CA HIS A 52 -6.51 -17.79 0.82
C HIS A 52 -5.72 -17.99 -0.47
N CYS A 53 -5.40 -19.24 -0.84
CA CYS A 53 -4.74 -19.51 -2.12
C CYS A 53 -5.59 -19.05 -3.32
N ALA A 54 -6.90 -19.30 -3.31
CA ALA A 54 -7.80 -18.81 -4.34
C ALA A 54 -7.77 -17.26 -4.44
N ALA A 55 -7.71 -16.56 -3.30
CA ALA A 55 -7.62 -15.10 -3.29
C ALA A 55 -6.30 -14.60 -3.90
N LEU A 56 -5.17 -15.23 -3.58
CA LEU A 56 -3.87 -14.87 -4.18
C LEU A 56 -3.83 -15.15 -5.69
N ALA A 57 -4.42 -16.24 -6.16
CA ALA A 57 -4.57 -16.52 -7.57
C ALA A 57 -5.43 -15.46 -8.29
N LEU A 58 -6.51 -14.97 -7.62
CA LEU A 58 -7.33 -13.87 -8.12
C LEU A 58 -6.55 -12.56 -8.23
N VAL A 59 -5.66 -12.25 -7.27
CA VAL A 59 -4.76 -11.08 -7.36
C VAL A 59 -3.88 -11.19 -8.61
N SER A 60 -3.27 -12.35 -8.84
CA SER A 60 -2.42 -12.59 -10.01
C SER A 60 -3.19 -12.51 -11.34
N LEU A 61 -4.48 -12.87 -11.32
CA LEU A 61 -5.41 -12.72 -12.45
C LEU A 61 -5.95 -11.29 -12.61
N LYS A 62 -5.51 -10.34 -11.75
CA LYS A 62 -6.02 -8.95 -11.69
C LYS A 62 -7.52 -8.84 -11.40
N ARG A 63 -8.12 -9.89 -10.82
CA ARG A 63 -9.51 -9.90 -10.33
C ARG A 63 -9.56 -9.36 -8.90
N TYR A 64 -9.10 -8.14 -8.73
CA TYR A 64 -8.76 -7.55 -7.43
C TYR A 64 -9.98 -7.43 -6.49
N ALA A 65 -11.13 -7.03 -7.01
CA ALA A 65 -12.34 -6.89 -6.19
C ALA A 65 -12.81 -8.23 -5.60
N GLU A 66 -12.68 -9.31 -6.37
CA GLU A 66 -13.01 -10.64 -5.89
C GLU A 66 -12.00 -11.13 -4.85
N ALA A 67 -10.71 -10.85 -5.08
CA ALA A 67 -9.65 -11.17 -4.13
C ALA A 67 -9.88 -10.46 -2.79
N GLY A 68 -10.10 -9.14 -2.82
CA GLY A 68 -10.36 -8.34 -1.64
C GLY A 68 -11.58 -8.85 -0.85
N SER A 69 -12.69 -9.14 -1.54
CA SER A 69 -13.89 -9.67 -0.91
C SER A 69 -13.66 -11.03 -0.23
N ARG A 70 -12.88 -11.93 -0.84
CA ARG A 70 -12.54 -13.23 -0.23
C ARG A 70 -11.65 -13.06 1.00
N LEU A 71 -10.64 -12.19 0.91
CA LEU A 71 -9.71 -11.93 2.01
C LEU A 71 -10.43 -11.30 3.21
N ASP A 72 -11.27 -10.31 2.99
CA ASP A 72 -12.11 -9.70 4.05
C ASP A 72 -13.03 -10.72 4.73
N LYS A 73 -13.66 -11.59 3.92
CA LYS A 73 -14.51 -12.66 4.45
C LYS A 73 -13.74 -13.64 5.33
N ILE A 74 -12.53 -14.02 4.94
CA ILE A 74 -11.67 -14.90 5.74
C ILE A 74 -11.26 -14.16 7.04
N ALA A 75 -10.77 -12.91 6.92
CA ALA A 75 -10.30 -12.13 8.06
C ALA A 75 -11.40 -11.85 9.08
N GLY A 76 -12.61 -11.55 8.62
CA GLY A 76 -13.77 -11.23 9.48
C GLY A 76 -14.49 -12.45 10.01
N GLY A 77 -14.52 -13.57 9.25
CA GLY A 77 -15.35 -14.73 9.54
C GLY A 77 -14.86 -15.64 10.66
N LEU A 78 -13.61 -15.52 11.08
CA LEU A 78 -12.97 -16.47 12.01
C LEU A 78 -12.28 -15.76 13.17
N ALA A 79 -13.05 -15.41 14.20
CA ALA A 79 -12.50 -14.84 15.44
C ALA A 79 -11.47 -15.76 16.15
N LYS A 80 -11.44 -17.04 15.78
CA LYS A 80 -10.50 -18.04 16.29
C LYS A 80 -9.15 -18.08 15.59
N LEU A 81 -8.98 -17.35 14.46
CA LEU A 81 -7.67 -17.20 13.82
C LEU A 81 -6.77 -16.31 14.69
N GLU A 82 -5.47 -16.63 14.67
CA GLU A 82 -4.49 -15.77 15.32
C GLU A 82 -4.57 -14.34 14.78
N ALA A 83 -4.46 -13.36 15.69
CA ALA A 83 -4.61 -11.96 15.36
C ALA A 83 -3.65 -11.51 14.24
N GLN A 84 -2.38 -11.94 14.31
CA GLN A 84 -1.39 -11.62 13.26
C GLN A 84 -1.78 -12.12 11.87
N PHE A 85 -2.37 -13.31 11.79
CA PHE A 85 -2.84 -13.83 10.51
C PHE A 85 -4.03 -13.03 9.96
N ARG A 86 -4.95 -12.65 10.83
CA ARG A 86 -6.08 -11.78 10.46
C ARG A 86 -5.61 -10.40 10.01
N VAL A 87 -4.60 -9.82 10.69
CA VAL A 87 -3.95 -8.56 10.25
C VAL A 87 -3.44 -8.70 8.83
N ALA A 88 -2.67 -9.76 8.54
CA ALA A 88 -2.13 -9.99 7.20
C ALA A 88 -3.22 -10.18 6.13
N LEU A 89 -4.34 -10.83 6.47
CA LEU A 89 -5.46 -10.98 5.54
C LEU A 89 -6.16 -9.65 5.26
N TYR A 90 -6.37 -8.82 6.28
CA TYR A 90 -6.95 -7.49 6.12
C TYR A 90 -6.02 -6.56 5.34
N ASP A 91 -4.70 -6.62 5.58
CA ASP A 91 -3.70 -5.88 4.81
C ASP A 91 -3.75 -6.27 3.32
N GLN A 92 -3.73 -7.57 3.02
CA GLN A 92 -3.87 -8.07 1.65
C GLN A 92 -5.20 -7.66 1.01
N ALA A 93 -6.31 -7.69 1.78
CA ALA A 93 -7.61 -7.26 1.29
C ALA A 93 -7.60 -5.76 0.93
N GLY A 94 -7.07 -4.91 1.81
CA GLY A 94 -6.93 -3.48 1.59
C GLY A 94 -6.11 -3.18 0.34
N ASN A 95 -4.98 -3.85 0.17
CA ASN A 95 -4.15 -3.73 -1.02
C ASN A 95 -4.88 -4.19 -2.30
N ALA A 96 -5.64 -5.29 -2.24
CA ALA A 96 -6.47 -5.73 -3.36
C ALA A 96 -7.55 -4.71 -3.71
N TRP A 97 -8.19 -4.09 -2.71
CA TRP A 97 -9.18 -3.03 -2.93
C TRP A 97 -8.56 -1.74 -3.50
N LEU A 98 -7.34 -1.36 -3.09
CA LEU A 98 -6.61 -0.25 -3.72
C LEU A 98 -6.38 -0.53 -5.21
N LEU A 99 -5.94 -1.74 -5.56
CA LEU A 99 -5.74 -2.15 -6.95
C LEU A 99 -7.05 -2.24 -7.74
N ALA A 100 -8.17 -2.52 -7.06
CA ALA A 100 -9.52 -2.49 -7.64
C ALA A 100 -10.07 -1.07 -7.83
N GLY A 101 -9.41 -0.03 -7.29
CA GLY A 101 -9.89 1.34 -7.30
C GLY A 101 -10.97 1.63 -6.24
N ASP A 102 -11.21 0.71 -5.30
CA ASP A 102 -12.22 0.87 -4.24
C ASP A 102 -11.57 1.33 -2.93
N GLY A 103 -11.26 2.62 -2.85
CA GLY A 103 -10.69 3.23 -1.65
C GLY A 103 -11.60 3.12 -0.41
N ALA A 104 -12.91 2.98 -0.57
CA ALA A 104 -13.81 2.85 0.57
C ALA A 104 -13.66 1.50 1.26
N ARG A 105 -13.60 0.41 0.48
CA ARG A 105 -13.35 -0.93 1.01
C ARG A 105 -11.92 -1.08 1.50
N ALA A 106 -10.95 -0.48 0.83
CA ALA A 106 -9.57 -0.45 1.31
C ALA A 106 -9.46 0.16 2.72
N VAL A 107 -10.14 1.30 2.97
CA VAL A 107 -10.22 1.91 4.32
C VAL A 107 -10.81 0.92 5.34
N GLN A 108 -11.88 0.21 5.00
CA GLN A 108 -12.48 -0.78 5.92
C GLN A 108 -11.51 -1.90 6.28
N SER A 109 -10.81 -2.45 5.28
CA SER A 109 -9.85 -3.54 5.48
C SER A 109 -8.66 -3.09 6.34
N PHE A 110 -8.00 -1.96 6.01
CA PHE A 110 -6.87 -1.47 6.81
C PHE A 110 -7.30 -1.04 8.21
N SER A 111 -8.49 -0.46 8.38
CA SER A 111 -9.04 -0.18 9.72
C SER A 111 -9.26 -1.47 10.51
N GLY A 112 -9.75 -2.54 9.86
CA GLY A 112 -9.85 -3.87 10.45
C GLY A 112 -8.51 -4.42 10.91
N ALA A 113 -7.44 -4.26 10.13
CA ALA A 113 -6.08 -4.62 10.51
C ALA A 113 -5.61 -3.82 11.73
N LEU A 114 -5.82 -2.50 11.74
CA LEU A 114 -5.40 -1.61 12.83
C LEU A 114 -6.14 -1.86 14.15
N THR A 115 -7.38 -2.37 14.13
CA THR A 115 -8.06 -2.79 15.37
C THR A 115 -7.36 -3.97 16.06
N LEU A 116 -6.59 -4.75 15.30
CA LEU A 116 -5.85 -5.91 15.78
C LEU A 116 -4.37 -5.62 16.02
N SER A 117 -3.80 -4.60 15.35
CA SER A 117 -2.40 -4.22 15.42
C SER A 117 -2.23 -2.70 15.23
N ALA A 118 -2.44 -1.94 16.30
CA ALA A 118 -2.35 -0.48 16.28
C ALA A 118 -0.92 0.07 16.23
N GLY A 119 0.11 -0.77 16.32
CA GLY A 119 1.51 -0.36 16.39
C GLY A 119 2.29 -0.50 15.06
N ASP A 120 1.62 -0.71 13.95
CA ASP A 120 2.26 -0.91 12.65
C ASP A 120 2.21 0.37 11.79
N PRO A 121 3.35 1.04 11.57
CA PRO A 121 3.38 2.28 10.76
C PRO A 121 3.05 2.04 9.29
N ASP A 122 3.25 0.83 8.76
CA ASP A 122 2.94 0.51 7.37
C ASP A 122 1.42 0.41 7.15
N LEU A 123 0.67 -0.13 8.11
CA LEU A 123 -0.79 -0.14 8.05
C LEU A 123 -1.40 1.27 8.06
N PHE A 124 -0.85 2.19 8.85
CA PHE A 124 -1.26 3.60 8.81
C PHE A 124 -0.92 4.24 7.46
N ALA A 125 0.23 3.93 6.88
CA ALA A 125 0.60 4.43 5.55
C ALA A 125 -0.35 3.91 4.46
N ASP A 126 -0.74 2.64 4.53
CA ASP A 126 -1.68 2.04 3.59
C ASP A 126 -3.10 2.57 3.76
N LEU A 127 -3.54 2.80 5.01
CA LEU A 127 -4.80 3.50 5.30
C LEU A 127 -4.78 4.93 4.72
N ALA A 128 -3.67 5.66 4.88
CA ALA A 128 -3.49 6.98 4.28
C ALA A 128 -3.60 6.95 2.75
N ARG A 129 -3.03 5.93 2.08
CA ARG A 129 -3.19 5.74 0.63
C ARG A 129 -4.65 5.51 0.23
N ALA A 130 -5.39 4.73 1.04
CA ALA A 130 -6.81 4.50 0.80
C ALA A 130 -7.64 5.79 0.97
N HIS A 131 -7.33 6.61 1.97
CA HIS A 131 -7.93 7.92 2.14
C HIS A 131 -7.54 8.89 1.02
N ALA A 132 -6.29 8.86 0.53
CA ALA A 132 -5.83 9.68 -0.60
C ALA A 132 -6.60 9.35 -1.90
N MET A 133 -6.86 8.07 -2.17
CA MET A 133 -7.69 7.64 -3.31
C MET A 133 -9.09 8.26 -3.25
N ARG A 134 -9.63 8.49 -2.05
CA ARG A 134 -10.91 9.14 -1.81
C ARG A 134 -10.82 10.67 -1.70
N ARG A 135 -9.62 11.24 -1.84
CA ARG A 135 -9.31 12.66 -1.64
C ARG A 135 -9.64 13.19 -0.23
N ASN A 136 -9.66 12.31 0.76
CA ASN A 136 -9.87 12.67 2.16
C ASN A 136 -8.53 13.12 2.79
N TRP A 137 -8.03 14.27 2.34
CA TRP A 137 -6.66 14.73 2.67
C TRP A 137 -6.42 14.97 4.15
N GLN A 138 -7.44 15.35 4.92
CA GLN A 138 -7.35 15.50 6.38
C GLN A 138 -7.03 14.15 7.04
N GLU A 139 -7.74 13.09 6.67
CA GLU A 139 -7.50 11.74 7.18
C GLU A 139 -6.12 11.23 6.78
N VAL A 140 -5.67 11.53 5.55
CA VAL A 140 -4.30 11.19 5.12
C VAL A 140 -3.26 11.80 6.05
N VAL A 141 -3.42 13.07 6.44
CA VAL A 141 -2.47 13.73 7.36
C VAL A 141 -2.54 13.12 8.76
N LEU A 142 -3.72 12.75 9.25
CA LEU A 142 -3.89 12.11 10.57
C LEU A 142 -3.20 10.74 10.60
N ASP A 143 -3.44 9.90 9.61
CA ASP A 143 -2.85 8.56 9.53
C ASP A 143 -1.32 8.63 9.41
N LEU A 144 -0.81 9.54 8.56
CA LEU A 144 0.64 9.71 8.39
C LEU A 144 1.29 10.36 9.64
N ASN A 145 0.57 11.15 10.43
CA ASN A 145 1.06 11.58 11.73
C ASN A 145 1.24 10.38 12.67
N ALA A 146 0.26 9.47 12.73
CA ALA A 146 0.37 8.25 13.52
C ALA A 146 1.53 7.37 13.05
N ALA A 147 1.66 7.15 11.75
CA ALA A 147 2.77 6.40 11.16
C ALA A 147 4.14 7.00 11.51
N LEU A 148 4.27 8.32 11.42
CA LEU A 148 5.53 9.04 11.72
C LEU A 148 5.83 9.14 13.22
N GLN A 149 4.82 9.07 14.10
CA GLN A 149 5.05 8.91 15.54
C GLN A 149 5.71 7.56 15.85
N LEU A 150 5.29 6.49 15.16
CA LEU A 150 5.86 5.15 15.30
C LEU A 150 7.23 5.02 14.60
N SER A 151 7.41 5.70 13.48
CA SER A 151 8.61 5.62 12.64
C SER A 151 9.02 7.01 12.13
N PRO A 152 9.71 7.84 12.95
CA PRO A 152 9.96 9.25 12.63
C PRO A 152 10.92 9.50 11.46
N ARG A 153 11.72 8.50 11.08
CA ARG A 153 12.76 8.64 10.05
C ARG A 153 12.40 7.97 8.72
N ARG A 154 11.13 8.03 8.36
CA ARG A 154 10.60 7.51 7.10
C ARG A 154 10.42 8.65 6.10
N ALA A 155 11.38 8.82 5.18
CA ALA A 155 11.34 9.86 4.16
C ALA A 155 10.12 9.72 3.23
N ASP A 156 9.74 8.51 2.88
CA ASP A 156 8.58 8.19 2.07
C ASP A 156 7.25 8.68 2.71
N LEU A 157 7.09 8.49 4.02
CA LEU A 157 5.89 8.97 4.74
C LEU A 157 5.85 10.49 4.85
N LEU A 158 7.02 11.13 4.99
CA LEU A 158 7.11 12.60 4.98
C LEU A 158 6.68 13.17 3.62
N VAL A 159 7.11 12.56 2.51
CA VAL A 159 6.70 12.97 1.15
C VAL A 159 5.20 12.79 0.95
N LEU A 160 4.63 11.65 1.37
CA LEU A 160 3.18 11.42 1.29
C LEU A 160 2.40 12.47 2.09
N ARG A 161 2.88 12.82 3.31
CA ARG A 161 2.22 13.83 4.14
C ARG A 161 2.36 15.22 3.53
N ALA A 162 3.51 15.55 2.94
CA ALA A 162 3.70 16.79 2.21
C ALA A 162 2.70 16.93 1.07
N SER A 163 2.49 15.88 0.29
CA SER A 163 1.51 15.87 -0.82
C SER A 163 0.09 16.13 -0.32
N ALA A 164 -0.32 15.48 0.78
CA ALA A 164 -1.62 15.71 1.39
C ALA A 164 -1.77 17.16 1.93
N ARG A 165 -0.74 17.67 2.61
CA ARG A 165 -0.70 19.06 3.10
C ARG A 165 -0.75 20.07 1.95
N ARG A 166 -0.06 19.80 0.84
CA ARG A 166 -0.14 20.62 -0.38
C ARG A 166 -1.57 20.63 -0.94
N ALA A 167 -2.23 19.47 -0.99
CA ALA A 167 -3.63 19.37 -1.41
C ALA A 167 -4.58 20.18 -0.52
N LEU A 168 -4.26 20.28 0.78
CA LEU A 168 -4.95 21.12 1.75
C LEU A 168 -4.51 22.60 1.73
N LYS A 169 -3.57 22.97 0.85
CA LYS A 169 -2.94 24.30 0.77
C LYS A 169 -2.12 24.71 2.00
N ASN A 170 -1.74 23.77 2.85
CA ASN A 170 -0.85 23.97 3.99
C ASN A 170 0.61 23.94 3.53
N TYR A 171 0.99 24.92 2.69
CA TYR A 171 2.26 24.90 1.95
C TYR A 171 3.49 24.99 2.86
N GLN A 172 3.43 25.70 3.97
CA GLN A 172 4.55 25.80 4.91
C GLN A 172 4.88 24.45 5.55
N ASP A 173 3.86 23.76 6.06
CA ASP A 173 4.04 22.44 6.68
C ASP A 173 4.45 21.40 5.64
N ALA A 174 3.92 21.49 4.42
CA ALA A 174 4.32 20.61 3.31
C ALA A 174 5.80 20.83 2.93
N MET A 175 6.27 22.08 2.90
CA MET A 175 7.67 22.41 2.65
C MET A 175 8.58 21.83 3.73
N ALA A 176 8.21 21.97 5.00
CA ALA A 176 8.97 21.41 6.12
C ALA A 176 9.10 19.87 6.02
N ASP A 177 8.03 19.17 5.61
CA ASP A 177 8.07 17.72 5.40
C ASP A 177 9.02 17.33 4.25
N THR A 178 8.95 18.04 3.12
CA THR A 178 9.86 17.74 1.99
C THR A 178 11.32 18.02 2.32
N GLU A 179 11.60 19.07 3.09
CA GLU A 179 12.94 19.37 3.57
C GLU A 179 13.44 18.30 4.55
N ALA A 180 12.57 17.82 5.45
CA ALA A 180 12.91 16.73 6.36
C ALA A 180 13.17 15.43 5.59
N ALA A 181 12.36 15.10 4.58
CA ALA A 181 12.58 13.96 3.71
C ALA A 181 13.92 14.04 2.98
N LEU A 182 14.26 15.19 2.42
CA LEU A 182 15.52 15.42 1.72
C LEU A 182 16.75 15.46 2.64
N LYS A 183 16.60 15.77 3.92
CA LYS A 183 17.67 15.58 4.92
C LYS A 183 17.95 14.09 5.16
N LEU A 184 16.92 13.24 5.13
CA LEU A 184 17.05 11.79 5.28
C LEU A 184 17.56 11.12 4.00
N SER A 185 17.10 11.59 2.85
CA SER A 185 17.46 11.07 1.52
C SER A 185 17.64 12.22 0.52
N PRO A 186 18.83 12.81 0.40
CA PRO A 186 19.06 14.01 -0.42
C PRO A 186 18.77 13.83 -1.92
N GLY A 187 18.80 12.59 -2.41
CA GLY A 187 18.53 12.25 -3.82
C GLY A 187 17.13 11.70 -4.07
N ASP A 188 16.21 11.73 -3.10
CA ASP A 188 14.86 11.21 -3.26
C ASP A 188 14.10 12.02 -4.33
N GLY A 189 13.86 11.36 -5.48
CA GLY A 189 13.18 11.99 -6.62
C GLY A 189 11.76 12.43 -6.31
N SER A 190 11.02 11.66 -5.50
CA SER A 190 9.65 12.01 -5.11
C SER A 190 9.62 13.24 -4.20
N ALA A 191 10.56 13.32 -3.25
CA ALA A 191 10.71 14.50 -2.39
C ALA A 191 11.11 15.75 -3.18
N LEU A 192 12.00 15.59 -4.17
CA LEU A 192 12.40 16.68 -5.06
C LEU A 192 11.22 17.16 -5.92
N VAL A 193 10.46 16.24 -6.51
CA VAL A 193 9.24 16.59 -7.29
C VAL A 193 8.24 17.33 -6.41
N GLU A 194 7.93 16.81 -5.23
CA GLU A 194 6.94 17.43 -4.34
C GLU A 194 7.41 18.82 -3.89
N ARG A 195 8.69 19.01 -3.56
CA ARG A 195 9.26 20.33 -3.24
C ARG A 195 9.22 21.28 -4.44
N GLY A 196 9.49 20.78 -5.62
CA GLY A 196 9.36 21.56 -6.87
C GLY A 196 7.93 22.03 -7.10
N LEU A 197 6.94 21.17 -6.90
CA LEU A 197 5.52 21.53 -6.98
C LEU A 197 5.14 22.62 -5.96
N LEU A 198 5.61 22.48 -4.73
CA LEU A 198 5.39 23.48 -3.67
C LEU A 198 6.03 24.83 -4.02
N ARG A 199 7.28 24.83 -4.49
CA ARG A 199 7.97 26.04 -4.93
C ARG A 199 7.26 26.75 -6.08
N ARG A 200 6.78 25.97 -7.06
CA ARG A 200 5.94 26.50 -8.15
C ARG A 200 4.67 27.18 -7.60
N GLN A 201 3.98 26.55 -6.67
CA GLN A 201 2.79 27.13 -6.03
C GLN A 201 3.07 28.42 -5.24
N LEU A 202 4.27 28.54 -4.69
CA LEU A 202 4.74 29.70 -3.94
C LEU A 202 5.40 30.77 -4.82
N GLY A 203 5.48 30.56 -6.15
CA GLY A 203 6.05 31.50 -7.10
C GLY A 203 7.58 31.39 -7.28
N ASP A 204 8.26 30.47 -6.59
CA ASP A 204 9.69 30.21 -6.81
C ASP A 204 9.89 29.27 -8.02
N VAL A 205 9.67 29.81 -9.22
CA VAL A 205 9.81 29.08 -10.49
C VAL A 205 11.26 28.59 -10.68
N GLY A 206 12.26 29.42 -10.28
CA GLY A 206 13.67 29.05 -10.40
C GLY A 206 14.06 27.88 -9.49
N GLY A 207 13.56 27.88 -8.26
CA GLY A 207 13.72 26.76 -7.33
C GLY A 207 13.00 25.50 -7.79
N ALA A 208 11.77 25.62 -8.29
CA ALA A 208 11.03 24.50 -8.86
C ALA A 208 11.79 23.84 -10.02
N ARG A 209 12.30 24.63 -10.95
CA ARG A 209 13.09 24.15 -12.08
C ARG A 209 14.32 23.36 -11.62
N ARG A 210 15.06 23.85 -10.61
CA ARG A 210 16.23 23.15 -10.06
C ARG A 210 15.84 21.80 -9.43
N ASP A 211 14.71 21.75 -8.71
CA ASP A 211 14.25 20.52 -8.06
C ASP A 211 13.81 19.47 -9.10
N PHE A 212 13.06 19.83 -10.13
CA PHE A 212 12.68 18.90 -11.20
C PHE A 212 13.89 18.40 -11.98
N GLN A 213 14.86 19.26 -12.26
CA GLN A 213 16.12 18.84 -12.89
C GLN A 213 16.94 17.90 -12.01
N ALA A 214 16.94 18.12 -10.70
CA ALA A 214 17.60 17.23 -9.75
C ALA A 214 16.88 15.87 -9.66
N ALA A 215 15.55 15.88 -9.63
CA ALA A 215 14.74 14.65 -9.65
C ALA A 215 15.05 13.78 -10.88
N LEU A 216 15.18 14.38 -12.07
CA LEU A 216 15.48 13.66 -13.31
C LEU A 216 16.85 12.93 -13.29
N LYS A 217 17.74 13.28 -12.38
CA LYS A 217 19.05 12.60 -12.27
C LYS A 217 18.97 11.30 -11.46
N THR A 218 17.97 11.16 -10.62
CA THR A 218 17.86 10.06 -9.65
C THR A 218 16.58 9.25 -9.79
N ALA A 219 15.50 9.87 -10.25
CA ALA A 219 14.20 9.23 -10.40
C ALA A 219 14.10 8.38 -11.68
N THR A 220 13.26 7.36 -11.62
CA THR A 220 12.89 6.51 -12.77
C THR A 220 11.37 6.35 -12.83
N GLY A 221 10.86 5.79 -13.92
CA GLY A 221 9.43 5.52 -14.10
C GLY A 221 8.57 6.76 -13.96
N SER A 222 7.42 6.64 -13.32
CA SER A 222 6.41 7.70 -13.22
C SER A 222 6.91 8.98 -12.54
N VAL A 223 7.84 8.88 -11.60
CA VAL A 223 8.41 10.05 -10.91
C VAL A 223 9.28 10.87 -11.87
N ALA A 224 10.06 10.21 -12.73
CA ALA A 224 10.84 10.90 -13.76
C ALA A 224 9.94 11.53 -14.83
N GLU A 225 8.87 10.84 -15.22
CA GLU A 225 7.87 11.37 -16.16
C GLU A 225 7.18 12.62 -15.58
N GLU A 226 6.79 12.58 -14.31
CA GLU A 226 6.20 13.71 -13.61
C GLU A 226 7.16 14.89 -13.51
N ALA A 227 8.42 14.63 -13.14
CA ALA A 227 9.46 15.66 -13.09
C ALA A 227 9.67 16.34 -14.45
N LYS A 228 9.71 15.54 -15.53
CA LYS A 228 9.85 16.03 -16.89
C LYS A 228 8.66 16.87 -17.31
N SER A 229 7.44 16.37 -17.14
CA SER A 229 6.22 17.10 -17.47
C SER A 229 6.15 18.46 -16.76
N ASN A 230 6.44 18.47 -15.45
CA ASN A 230 6.46 19.72 -14.69
C ASN A 230 7.59 20.69 -15.11
N LEU A 231 8.72 20.18 -15.57
CA LEU A 231 9.81 21.01 -16.10
C LEU A 231 9.43 21.62 -17.43
N ASP A 232 8.79 20.86 -18.32
CA ASP A 232 8.29 21.32 -19.62
C ASP A 232 7.22 22.41 -19.45
N ASP A 233 6.33 22.28 -18.44
CA ASP A 233 5.32 23.29 -18.07
C ASP A 233 5.93 24.61 -17.54
N LEU A 234 7.19 24.60 -17.13
CA LEU A 234 7.93 25.80 -16.71
C LEU A 234 8.73 26.45 -17.86
N ALA A 235 8.65 25.92 -19.10
CA ALA A 235 9.25 26.56 -20.25
C ALA A 235 8.55 27.89 -20.53
N PRO A 236 9.28 28.93 -21.00
CA PRO A 236 8.68 30.24 -21.28
C PRO A 236 7.76 30.21 -22.50
#